data_7e50f9e4c0763e974580db213290b107
#
_entry.id   7e50f9e4c0763e974580db213290b107
#
_cell.length_a   1.000
_cell.length_b   1.000
_cell.length_c   1.000
_cell.angle_alpha   90.00
_cell.angle_beta   90.00
_cell.angle_gamma   90.00
#
_symmetry.space_group_name_H-M   'P 1'
#
loop_
_entity.id
_entity.type
_entity.pdbx_description
1 polymer ?
#
loop_
_entity_poly.entity_id
_entity_poly.type
_entity_poly.pdbx_seq_one_letter_code
_entity_poly.pdbx_strand_id
1 'polypeptide(L)'
;MLYKRIMVTVDGSNTSILALKEAIQLAKDQKAKLRIIHVVEDLYEGDTDRDMLIAVRKAEGQKILNEMKEIARQSNADFETHLAGFTSSGRVSEQIVAEAKAWHADLIVIGTHGRHGFSHILLGSVAEGVIRLATTPVLLIRSK
;
A
#
# COMPACT_ATOMS: atom_id res chain seq x y z
N MET A 1 8.89 -21.55 -4.11
CA MET A 1 8.36 -21.06 -2.84
C MET A 1 6.96 -20.51 -3.04
N LEU A 2 6.01 -20.92 -2.22
CA LEU A 2 4.65 -20.43 -2.32
C LEU A 2 4.44 -19.29 -1.32
N TYR A 3 3.87 -18.20 -1.82
CA TYR A 3 3.40 -17.12 -0.94
C TYR A 3 1.96 -17.43 -0.54
N LYS A 4 1.66 -17.27 0.73
CA LYS A 4 0.33 -17.55 1.28
C LYS A 4 -0.41 -16.31 1.70
N ARG A 5 0.30 -15.26 2.04
CA ARG A 5 -0.26 -13.98 2.53
C ARG A 5 0.48 -12.84 1.86
N ILE A 6 -0.14 -12.28 0.85
CA ILE A 6 0.44 -11.20 0.03
C ILE A 6 -0.20 -9.88 0.43
N MET A 7 0.62 -8.88 0.72
CA MET A 7 0.13 -7.55 1.02
C MET A 7 0.58 -6.58 -0.07
N VAL A 8 -0.35 -5.81 -0.61
CA VAL A 8 -0.06 -4.75 -1.56
C VAL A 8 -0.46 -3.42 -0.97
N THR A 9 0.42 -2.43 -1.11
CA THR A 9 0.13 -1.08 -0.64
C THR A 9 -0.18 -0.19 -1.84
N VAL A 10 -1.24 0.60 -1.71
CA VAL A 10 -1.76 1.42 -2.82
C VAL A 10 -1.95 2.87 -2.36
N ASP A 11 -1.77 3.80 -3.29
CA ASP A 11 -1.97 5.23 -3.01
C ASP A 11 -2.81 5.92 -4.08
N GLY A 12 -3.44 5.14 -4.97
CA GLY A 12 -4.27 5.66 -6.05
C GLY A 12 -3.50 6.04 -7.31
N SER A 13 -2.17 6.00 -7.28
CA SER A 13 -1.35 6.29 -8.47
C SER A 13 -1.47 5.18 -9.51
N ASN A 14 -1.12 5.50 -10.75
CA ASN A 14 -1.11 4.51 -11.83
C ASN A 14 -0.15 3.35 -11.52
N THR A 15 1.00 3.65 -10.92
CA THR A 15 1.96 2.61 -10.55
C THR A 15 1.39 1.69 -9.47
N SER A 16 0.65 2.25 -8.50
CA SER A 16 0.04 1.41 -7.46
C SER A 16 -1.08 0.54 -8.02
N ILE A 17 -1.78 1.01 -9.06
CA ILE A 17 -2.78 0.19 -9.75
C ILE A 17 -2.12 -0.99 -10.45
N LEU A 18 -0.97 -0.75 -11.10
CA LEU A 18 -0.19 -1.84 -11.70
C LEU A 18 0.27 -2.83 -10.64
N ALA A 19 0.73 -2.33 -9.50
CA ALA A 19 1.14 -3.19 -8.37
C ALA A 19 -0.04 -4.03 -7.87
N LEU A 20 -1.21 -3.43 -7.76
CA LEU A 20 -2.41 -4.13 -7.34
C LEU A 20 -2.77 -5.26 -8.31
N LYS A 21 -2.74 -4.98 -9.61
CA LYS A 21 -3.07 -5.98 -10.63
C LYS A 21 -2.08 -7.15 -10.59
N GLU A 22 -0.81 -6.85 -10.42
CA GLU A 22 0.22 -7.90 -10.29
C GLU A 22 0.01 -8.72 -9.02
N ALA A 23 -0.29 -8.07 -7.91
CA ALA A 23 -0.56 -8.76 -6.64
C ALA A 23 -1.79 -9.65 -6.73
N ILE A 24 -2.84 -9.18 -7.40
CA ILE A 24 -4.06 -9.97 -7.62
C ILE A 24 -3.74 -11.24 -8.42
N GLN A 25 -3.01 -11.08 -9.52
CA GLN A 25 -2.65 -12.21 -10.37
C GLN A 25 -1.81 -13.24 -9.62
N LEU A 26 -0.83 -12.74 -8.87
CA LEU A 26 0.05 -13.61 -8.08
C LEU A 26 -0.73 -14.33 -6.97
N ALA A 27 -1.62 -13.63 -6.30
CA ALA A 27 -2.44 -14.22 -5.25
C ALA A 27 -3.35 -15.33 -5.80
N LYS A 28 -3.93 -15.10 -6.97
CA LYS A 28 -4.75 -16.13 -7.63
C LYS A 28 -3.92 -17.35 -8.04
N ASP A 29 -2.76 -17.12 -8.65
CA ASP A 29 -1.89 -18.20 -9.09
C ASP A 29 -1.40 -19.07 -7.94
N GLN A 30 -1.14 -18.46 -6.80
CA GLN A 30 -0.62 -19.17 -5.63
C GLN A 30 -1.69 -19.51 -4.60
N LYS A 31 -2.94 -19.17 -4.86
CA LYS A 31 -4.06 -19.39 -3.93
C LYS A 31 -3.77 -18.73 -2.59
N ALA A 32 -3.19 -17.54 -2.64
CA ALA A 32 -2.83 -16.77 -1.47
C ALA A 32 -3.96 -15.82 -1.06
N LYS A 33 -3.93 -15.42 0.19
CA LYS A 33 -4.77 -14.34 0.69
C LYS A 33 -4.11 -13.01 0.34
N LEU A 34 -4.90 -12.06 -0.12
CA LEU A 34 -4.41 -10.74 -0.51
C LEU A 34 -4.94 -9.71 0.47
N ARG A 35 -4.06 -8.87 0.99
CA ARG A 35 -4.47 -7.69 1.76
C ARG A 35 -4.06 -6.43 1.02
N ILE A 36 -5.04 -5.58 0.75
CA ILE A 36 -4.83 -4.29 0.08
C ILE A 36 -4.86 -3.22 1.14
N ILE A 37 -3.76 -2.51 1.32
CA ILE A 37 -3.69 -1.45 2.32
C ILE A 37 -3.43 -0.10 1.69
N HIS A 38 -3.97 0.92 2.33
CA HIS A 38 -3.60 2.31 2.09
C HIS A 38 -3.21 2.92 3.43
N VAL A 39 -2.05 3.57 3.46
CA VAL A 39 -1.57 4.25 4.67
C VAL A 39 -1.82 5.74 4.50
N VAL A 40 -2.60 6.30 5.41
CA VAL A 40 -2.89 7.73 5.42
C VAL A 40 -1.69 8.48 6.01
N GLU A 41 -1.19 9.45 5.27
CA GLU A 41 -0.09 10.30 5.76
C GLU A 41 -0.62 11.27 6.80
N ASP A 42 0.05 11.35 7.95
CA ASP A 42 -0.25 12.33 8.98
C ASP A 42 0.62 13.57 8.75
N LEU A 43 0.15 14.44 7.86
CA LEU A 43 0.83 15.68 7.52
C LEU A 43 0.23 16.83 8.32
N TYR A 44 0.46 16.82 9.63
CA TYR A 44 -0.01 17.92 10.48
C TYR A 44 0.91 19.12 10.32
N GLU A 45 0.35 20.25 9.92
CA GLU A 45 1.08 21.50 9.78
C GLU A 45 0.38 22.61 10.58
N GLY A 46 0.98 23.00 11.70
CA GLY A 46 0.68 24.25 12.39
C GLY A 46 -0.73 24.36 12.98
N ASP A 47 -1.40 25.46 12.65
CA ASP A 47 -2.67 25.87 13.29
C ASP A 47 -3.92 25.18 12.73
N THR A 48 -3.76 24.20 11.86
CA THR A 48 -4.89 23.48 11.28
C THR A 48 -5.55 22.61 12.35
N ASP A 49 -6.88 22.54 12.35
CA ASP A 49 -7.62 21.63 13.20
C ASP A 49 -7.24 20.19 12.83
N ARG A 50 -6.50 19.56 13.73
CA ARG A 50 -5.98 18.20 13.51
C ARG A 50 -7.11 17.18 13.29
N ASP A 51 -8.17 17.26 14.08
CA ASP A 51 -9.28 16.32 13.96
C ASP A 51 -9.98 16.43 12.61
N MET A 52 -10.16 17.66 12.13
CA MET A 52 -10.76 17.91 10.82
C MET A 52 -9.83 17.39 9.70
N LEU A 53 -8.53 17.65 9.81
CA LEU A 53 -7.55 17.18 8.82
C LEU A 53 -7.53 15.65 8.76
N ILE A 54 -7.54 15.00 9.91
CA ILE A 54 -7.57 13.53 9.98
C ILE A 54 -8.84 13.00 9.32
N ALA A 55 -9.99 13.63 9.58
CA ALA A 55 -11.26 13.21 8.99
C ALA A 55 -11.23 13.31 7.46
N VAL A 56 -10.68 14.41 6.93
CA VAL A 56 -10.55 14.60 5.48
C VAL A 56 -9.61 13.57 4.87
N ARG A 57 -8.46 13.35 5.48
CA ARG A 57 -7.47 12.37 5.00
C ARG A 57 -8.02 10.95 5.04
N LYS A 58 -8.76 10.64 6.11
CA LYS A 58 -9.40 9.34 6.25
C LYS A 58 -10.42 9.10 5.13
N ALA A 59 -11.24 10.11 4.82
CA ALA A 59 -12.23 10.02 3.76
C ALA A 59 -11.56 9.84 2.39
N GLU A 60 -10.48 10.57 2.12
CA GLU A 60 -9.71 10.43 0.89
C GLU A 60 -9.10 9.02 0.77
N GLY A 61 -8.53 8.53 1.85
CA GLY A 61 -7.93 7.19 1.88
C GLY A 61 -8.96 6.09 1.66
N GLN A 62 -10.12 6.24 2.26
CA GLN A 62 -11.20 5.27 2.08
C GLN A 62 -11.69 5.27 0.62
N LYS A 63 -11.73 6.44 -0.01
CA LYS A 63 -12.09 6.55 -1.43
C LYS A 63 -11.08 5.79 -2.30
N ILE A 64 -9.80 5.96 -2.03
CA ILE A 64 -8.74 5.22 -2.74
C ILE A 64 -8.96 3.71 -2.57
N LEU A 65 -9.16 3.25 -1.34
CA LEU A 65 -9.38 1.84 -1.07
C LEU A 65 -10.64 1.30 -1.75
N ASN A 66 -11.70 2.09 -1.80
CA ASN A 66 -12.93 1.66 -2.47
C ASN A 66 -12.71 1.46 -3.97
N GLU A 67 -11.93 2.33 -4.61
CA GLU A 67 -11.56 2.19 -6.01
C GLU A 67 -10.72 0.93 -6.24
N MET A 68 -9.75 0.69 -5.38
CA MET A 68 -8.90 -0.50 -5.48
C MET A 68 -9.67 -1.78 -5.20
N LYS A 69 -10.58 -1.72 -4.25
CA LYS A 69 -11.47 -2.84 -3.92
C LYS A 69 -12.32 -3.24 -5.13
N GLU A 70 -12.81 -2.26 -5.90
CA GLU A 70 -13.61 -2.54 -7.08
C GLU A 70 -12.80 -3.30 -8.14
N ILE A 71 -11.53 -2.93 -8.32
CA ILE A 71 -10.64 -3.65 -9.22
C ILE A 71 -10.48 -5.11 -8.77
N ALA A 72 -10.27 -5.31 -7.48
CA ALA A 72 -10.06 -6.64 -6.92
C ALA A 72 -11.30 -7.52 -6.99
N ARG A 73 -12.49 -6.93 -6.78
CA ARG A 73 -13.76 -7.67 -6.82
C ARG A 73 -14.00 -8.34 -8.16
N GLN A 74 -13.54 -7.72 -9.25
CA GLN A 74 -13.74 -8.25 -10.59
C GLN A 74 -12.85 -9.45 -10.88
N SER A 75 -11.88 -9.73 -10.02
CA SER A 75 -10.87 -10.77 -10.25
C SER A 75 -11.19 -12.11 -9.61
N ASN A 76 -12.15 -12.18 -8.70
CA ASN A 76 -12.44 -13.36 -7.87
C ASN A 76 -11.28 -13.77 -6.94
N ALA A 77 -10.38 -12.86 -6.64
CA ALA A 77 -9.31 -13.13 -5.67
C ALA A 77 -9.89 -13.13 -4.24
N ASP A 78 -9.23 -13.88 -3.34
CA ASP A 78 -9.54 -13.84 -1.91
C ASP A 78 -8.81 -12.65 -1.31
N PHE A 79 -9.51 -11.57 -1.05
CA PHE A 79 -8.88 -10.33 -0.60
C PHE A 79 -9.65 -9.64 0.52
N GLU A 80 -8.92 -8.78 1.24
CA GLU A 80 -9.48 -7.85 2.20
C GLU A 80 -8.80 -6.49 2.03
N THR A 81 -9.43 -5.43 2.51
CA THR A 81 -8.86 -4.09 2.46
C THR A 81 -8.64 -3.57 3.89
N HIS A 82 -7.66 -2.69 4.05
CA HIS A 82 -7.37 -2.10 5.35
C HIS A 82 -6.84 -0.69 5.20
N LEU A 83 -7.44 0.24 5.93
CA LEU A 83 -6.99 1.63 6.00
C LEU A 83 -6.14 1.79 7.26
N ALA A 84 -4.87 2.16 7.06
CA ALA A 84 -3.92 2.29 8.15
C ALA A 84 -3.42 3.72 8.26
N GLY A 85 -2.68 4.03 9.31
CA GLY A 85 -1.93 5.27 9.40
C GLY A 85 -2.36 6.27 10.45
N PHE A 86 -3.27 6.02 11.31
CA PHE A 86 -3.76 7.02 12.26
C PHE A 86 -2.93 7.10 13.55
N THR A 87 -1.76 6.50 13.55
CA THR A 87 -0.86 6.55 14.69
C THR A 87 0.05 7.75 14.55
N SER A 88 0.37 8.38 15.65
CA SER A 88 1.07 9.66 15.72
C SER A 88 2.55 9.59 15.35
N SER A 89 3.08 8.47 14.96
CA SER A 89 4.51 8.34 14.76
C SER A 89 4.83 7.43 13.59
N GLY A 90 5.79 7.85 12.82
CA GLY A 90 6.37 7.03 11.80
C GLY A 90 6.06 7.47 10.38
N ARG A 91 7.00 7.20 9.52
CA ARG A 91 6.86 7.43 8.10
C ARG A 91 5.93 6.38 7.51
N VAL A 92 5.39 6.67 6.33
CA VAL A 92 4.53 5.73 5.62
C VAL A 92 5.23 4.38 5.43
N SER A 93 6.51 4.38 5.06
CA SER A 93 7.27 3.14 4.90
C SER A 93 7.35 2.31 6.19
N GLU A 94 7.53 2.97 7.33
CA GLU A 94 7.57 2.28 8.63
C GLU A 94 6.22 1.64 8.95
N GLN A 95 5.14 2.34 8.64
CA GLN A 95 3.79 1.84 8.89
C GLN A 95 3.45 0.67 7.96
N ILE A 96 3.88 0.71 6.70
CA ILE A 96 3.71 -0.41 5.77
C ILE A 96 4.39 -1.67 6.31
N VAL A 97 5.63 -1.53 6.76
CA VAL A 97 6.39 -2.66 7.29
C VAL A 97 5.75 -3.19 8.57
N ALA A 98 5.27 -2.31 9.45
CA ALA A 98 4.59 -2.70 10.67
C ALA A 98 3.30 -3.46 10.37
N GLU A 99 2.51 -2.99 9.39
CA GLU A 99 1.28 -3.65 8.97
C GLU A 99 1.56 -5.04 8.37
N ALA A 100 2.61 -5.15 7.57
CA ALA A 100 3.02 -6.44 7.00
C ALA A 100 3.37 -7.43 8.11
N LYS A 101 4.10 -6.97 9.11
CA LYS A 101 4.51 -7.79 10.23
C LYS A 101 3.30 -8.24 11.06
N ALA A 102 2.41 -7.30 11.39
CA ALA A 102 1.21 -7.58 12.19
C ALA A 102 0.29 -8.58 11.49
N TRP A 103 0.17 -8.49 10.17
CA TRP A 103 -0.68 -9.37 9.39
C TRP A 103 0.03 -10.67 8.98
N HIS A 104 1.31 -10.80 9.26
CA HIS A 104 2.14 -11.94 8.86
C HIS A 104 2.22 -12.10 7.33
N ALA A 105 2.39 -10.99 6.63
CA ALA A 105 2.63 -11.03 5.19
C ALA A 105 3.92 -11.77 4.89
N ASP A 106 3.91 -12.63 3.87
CA ASP A 106 5.13 -13.28 3.39
C ASP A 106 5.64 -12.66 2.09
N LEU A 107 4.90 -11.71 1.53
CA LEU A 107 5.34 -10.90 0.40
C LEU A 107 4.68 -9.53 0.48
N ILE A 108 5.47 -8.48 0.25
CA ILE A 108 4.96 -7.11 0.08
C ILE A 108 5.10 -6.74 -1.38
N VAL A 109 4.02 -6.26 -2.00
CA VAL A 109 4.03 -5.76 -3.37
C VAL A 109 3.83 -4.25 -3.32
N ILE A 110 4.70 -3.51 -4.00
CA ILE A 110 4.67 -2.04 -3.97
C ILE A 110 5.16 -1.47 -5.30
N GLY A 111 4.57 -0.35 -5.72
CA GLY A 111 5.05 0.38 -6.87
C GLY A 111 6.34 1.13 -6.54
N THR A 112 7.20 1.30 -7.53
CA THR A 112 8.46 2.03 -7.35
C THR A 112 8.24 3.52 -7.12
N HIS A 113 7.11 4.08 -7.59
CA HIS A 113 6.75 5.49 -7.42
C HIS A 113 5.32 5.60 -6.92
N GLY A 114 5.08 6.59 -6.07
CA GLY A 114 3.75 6.88 -5.57
C GLY A 114 3.13 8.09 -6.26
N ARG A 115 2.20 8.74 -5.56
CA ARG A 115 1.45 9.91 -6.04
C ARG A 115 2.35 11.09 -6.37
N HIS A 116 3.51 11.18 -5.72
CA HIS A 116 4.47 12.27 -5.91
C HIS A 116 5.68 11.80 -6.72
N GLY A 117 5.52 10.75 -7.53
CA GLY A 117 6.60 10.19 -8.29
C GLY A 117 7.11 11.13 -9.39
N PHE A 118 8.42 11.14 -9.59
CA PHE A 118 9.07 11.89 -10.64
C PHE A 118 9.64 10.90 -11.66
N SER A 119 9.46 11.21 -12.94
CA SER A 119 9.87 10.31 -14.02
C SER A 119 11.37 9.99 -14.04
N HIS A 120 12.18 10.84 -13.42
CA HIS A 120 13.65 10.68 -13.40
C HIS A 120 14.17 9.93 -12.19
N ILE A 121 13.30 9.59 -11.23
CA ILE A 121 13.68 8.89 -10.02
C ILE A 121 13.35 7.42 -10.20
N LEU A 122 14.37 6.56 -10.06
CA LEU A 122 14.18 5.11 -10.21
C LEU A 122 13.40 4.49 -9.09
N LEU A 123 13.42 5.11 -7.90
CA LEU A 123 12.80 4.56 -6.71
C LEU A 123 12.27 5.67 -5.82
N GLY A 124 10.98 5.64 -5.52
CA GLY A 124 10.35 6.62 -4.63
C GLY A 124 10.76 6.41 -3.18
N SER A 125 10.57 7.44 -2.36
CA SER A 125 10.96 7.43 -0.96
C SER A 125 10.26 6.35 -0.13
N VAL A 126 8.98 6.10 -0.41
CA VAL A 126 8.22 5.07 0.30
C VAL A 126 8.76 3.69 -0.04
N ALA A 127 8.93 3.40 -1.33
CA ALA A 127 9.47 2.11 -1.77
C ALA A 127 10.89 1.88 -1.24
N GLU A 128 11.73 2.90 -1.27
CA GLU A 128 13.08 2.82 -0.72
C GLU A 128 13.05 2.49 0.77
N GLY A 129 12.19 3.17 1.52
CA GLY A 129 12.05 2.93 2.96
C GLY A 129 11.56 1.52 3.26
N VAL A 130 10.62 1.03 2.47
CA VAL A 130 10.11 -0.34 2.65
C VAL A 130 11.22 -1.36 2.40
N ILE A 131 11.99 -1.20 1.33
CA ILE A 131 13.10 -2.11 1.01
C ILE A 131 14.11 -2.13 2.15
N ARG A 132 14.44 -0.96 2.69
CA ARG A 132 15.44 -0.85 3.76
C ARG A 132 14.97 -1.47 5.07
N LEU A 133 13.69 -1.36 5.38
CA LEU A 133 13.15 -1.75 6.68
C LEU A 133 12.54 -3.15 6.71
N ALA A 134 12.06 -3.64 5.57
CA ALA A 134 11.33 -4.90 5.53
C ALA A 134 12.26 -6.10 5.73
N THR A 135 11.78 -7.06 6.51
CA THR A 135 12.40 -8.38 6.62
C THR A 135 11.68 -9.41 5.74
N THR A 136 10.53 -9.01 5.23
CA THR A 136 9.71 -9.79 4.30
C THR A 136 10.17 -9.52 2.86
N PRO A 137 10.14 -10.50 1.95
CA PRO A 137 10.41 -10.23 0.54
C PRO A 137 9.53 -9.13 -0.02
N VAL A 138 10.11 -8.30 -0.89
CA VAL A 138 9.42 -7.16 -1.49
C VAL A 138 9.50 -7.30 -3.02
N LEU A 139 8.34 -7.24 -3.66
CA LEU A 139 8.24 -7.21 -5.12
C LEU A 139 7.94 -5.78 -5.55
N LEU A 140 8.85 -5.21 -6.32
CA LEU A 140 8.72 -3.85 -6.81
C LEU A 140 8.12 -3.86 -8.22
N ILE A 141 7.07 -3.07 -8.41
CA ILE A 141 6.43 -2.94 -9.71
C ILE A 141 6.78 -1.58 -10.30
N ARG A 142 7.31 -1.60 -11.50
CA ARG A 142 7.72 -0.38 -12.20
C ARG A 142 6.68 0.00 -13.25
N SER A 143 6.44 1.29 -13.38
CA SER A 143 5.67 1.79 -14.51
C SER A 143 6.60 1.85 -15.75
N LYS A 144 6.03 1.57 -16.86
CA LYS A 144 6.76 1.66 -18.12
C LYS A 144 6.84 3.09 -18.62
#